data_5473d34c7156e5f7208fae9c0941b1e1
#
_entry.id   5473d34c7156e5f7208fae9c0941b1e1
#
_cell.length_a   1.000
_cell.length_b   1.000
_cell.length_c   1.000
_cell.angle_alpha   90.00
_cell.angle_beta   90.00
_cell.angle_gamma   90.00
#
_symmetry.space_group_name_H-M   'P 1'
#
loop_
_entity.id
_entity.type
_entity.pdbx_description
1 polymer ?
#
loop_
_entity_poly.entity_id
_entity_poly.type
_entity_poly.pdbx_seq_one_letter_code
_entity_poly.pdbx_strand_id
1 'polypeptide(L)'
;MAAKSLGEGTSGLKEMTLSANREMVALGAANIVGGCFMALPAFGGYGRSKVNASTGGTTPMSSIILSMLSLICVLYLLPYFYYIPKAVLSGMVSVVAYSLIEECPHDIKFFLKIRGWTELFLMGVIFVATVFYSLSVGIALGVGLSLLQLIRHATKPRIQILGKIPGTTNQFENAELNPENIEYIEGCLIVKIPEHLTFANTGELKTRLRRLEQYGTNKAHPSLPRVRHEENNRNVIFDVHGVTKIDGSGTQVFTEIVEEYVRRGIRVIFCRLPHRRSKVFLAFERAGIVDLCGGRGHFVGSVEEDLRLSDAEDMERYIEERADHDYRRDTQW
;
A
#
# COMPACT_ATOMS: atom_id res chain seq x y z
N MET A 1 -7.77 -15.18 7.78
CA MET A 1 -6.81 -15.49 8.84
C MET A 1 -6.98 -16.93 9.36
N ALA A 2 -8.14 -17.35 9.85
CA ALA A 2 -8.33 -18.72 10.37
C ALA A 2 -7.92 -19.86 9.42
N ALA A 3 -8.25 -19.76 8.13
CA ALA A 3 -7.88 -20.77 7.13
C ALA A 3 -6.36 -20.84 6.87
N LYS A 4 -5.65 -19.72 7.00
CA LYS A 4 -4.20 -19.65 6.80
C LYS A 4 -3.43 -20.26 7.98
N SER A 5 -3.87 -19.99 9.21
CA SER A 5 -3.24 -20.56 10.42
C SER A 5 -3.43 -22.06 10.53
N LEU A 6 -4.55 -22.60 10.02
CA LEU A 6 -4.79 -24.06 9.94
C LEU A 6 -3.89 -24.76 8.94
N GLY A 7 -3.51 -24.08 7.83
CA GLY A 7 -2.62 -24.64 6.81
C GLY A 7 -1.16 -24.77 7.26
N GLU A 8 -0.72 -23.96 8.23
CA GLU A 8 0.66 -23.94 8.68
C GLU A 8 0.99 -25.00 9.75
N GLY A 9 -0.04 -25.52 10.47
CA GLY A 9 0.14 -26.43 11.61
C GLY A 9 -0.08 -27.93 11.34
N THR A 10 -0.74 -28.29 10.25
CA THR A 10 -1.17 -29.67 10.01
C THR A 10 -0.56 -30.22 8.73
N SER A 11 0.23 -31.26 8.84
CA SER A 11 1.01 -31.85 7.74
C SER A 11 0.21 -32.32 6.52
N GLY A 12 -1.11 -32.49 6.64
CA GLY A 12 -1.98 -32.89 5.53
C GLY A 12 -2.60 -31.73 4.74
N LEU A 13 -2.61 -30.50 5.28
CA LEU A 13 -3.19 -29.31 4.66
C LEU A 13 -2.12 -28.39 4.03
N LYS A 14 -0.84 -28.73 4.15
CA LYS A 14 0.30 -27.96 3.66
C LYS A 14 0.31 -27.72 2.14
N GLU A 15 -0.38 -28.57 1.38
CA GLU A 15 -0.40 -28.47 -0.09
C GLU A 15 -1.61 -27.69 -0.64
N MET A 16 -2.57 -27.32 0.21
CA MET A 16 -3.75 -26.57 -0.24
C MET A 16 -3.51 -25.07 -0.14
N THR A 17 -3.27 -24.41 -1.26
CA THR A 17 -3.26 -22.93 -1.34
C THR A 17 -4.67 -22.39 -1.11
N LEU A 18 -4.92 -21.87 0.09
CA LEU A 18 -6.20 -21.26 0.46
C LEU A 18 -6.33 -19.87 -0.20
N SER A 19 -7.34 -19.70 -1.03
CA SER A 19 -7.66 -18.42 -1.64
C SER A 19 -8.70 -17.68 -0.81
N ALA A 20 -8.31 -16.57 -0.18
CA ALA A 20 -9.21 -15.74 0.63
C ALA A 20 -10.44 -15.26 -0.15
N ASN A 21 -10.29 -14.96 -1.45
CA ASN A 21 -11.41 -14.54 -2.29
C ASN A 21 -12.44 -15.66 -2.49
N ARG A 22 -11.99 -16.89 -2.71
CA ARG A 22 -12.91 -18.03 -2.87
C ARG A 22 -13.66 -18.32 -1.59
N GLU A 23 -13.00 -18.25 -0.44
CA GLU A 23 -13.65 -18.42 0.87
C GLU A 23 -14.70 -17.33 1.13
N MET A 24 -14.42 -16.08 0.81
CA MET A 24 -15.39 -15.00 0.94
C MET A 24 -16.60 -15.20 0.03
N VAL A 25 -16.40 -15.62 -1.22
CA VAL A 25 -17.48 -15.91 -2.17
C VAL A 25 -18.32 -17.10 -1.67
N ALA A 26 -17.68 -18.16 -1.19
CA ALA A 26 -18.36 -19.34 -0.66
C ALA A 26 -19.21 -19.00 0.57
N LEU A 27 -18.67 -18.23 1.53
CA LEU A 27 -19.40 -17.74 2.70
C LEU A 27 -20.55 -16.80 2.30
N GLY A 28 -20.34 -15.93 1.33
CA GLY A 28 -21.38 -15.07 0.80
C GLY A 28 -22.53 -15.87 0.18
N ALA A 29 -22.21 -16.85 -0.66
CA ALA A 29 -23.20 -17.74 -1.26
C ALA A 29 -23.97 -18.57 -0.20
N ALA A 30 -23.25 -19.10 0.79
CA ALA A 30 -23.88 -19.84 1.90
C ALA A 30 -24.85 -18.96 2.70
N ASN A 31 -24.49 -17.68 2.94
CA ASN A 31 -25.35 -16.75 3.66
C ASN A 31 -26.57 -16.31 2.82
N ILE A 32 -26.45 -16.15 1.52
CA ILE A 32 -27.57 -15.85 0.63
C ILE A 32 -28.58 -17.01 0.64
N VAL A 33 -28.09 -18.26 0.46
CA VAL A 33 -28.93 -19.45 0.51
C VAL A 33 -29.55 -19.60 1.89
N GLY A 34 -28.77 -19.47 2.96
CA GLY A 34 -29.27 -19.53 4.33
C GLY A 34 -30.34 -18.47 4.63
N GLY A 35 -30.19 -17.25 4.11
CA GLY A 35 -31.17 -16.18 4.24
C GLY A 35 -32.53 -16.53 3.63
N CYS A 36 -32.56 -17.27 2.50
CA CYS A 36 -33.80 -17.78 1.91
C CYS A 36 -34.55 -18.77 2.83
N PHE A 37 -33.82 -19.42 3.72
CA PHE A 37 -34.41 -20.37 4.71
C PHE A 37 -34.46 -19.79 6.12
N MET A 38 -34.33 -18.48 6.30
CA MET A 38 -34.32 -17.80 7.60
C MET A 38 -33.25 -18.35 8.59
N ALA A 39 -32.14 -18.85 8.03
CA ALA A 39 -31.04 -19.37 8.84
C ALA A 39 -30.20 -18.25 9.42
N LEU A 40 -29.54 -18.52 10.56
CA LEU A 40 -28.57 -17.61 11.13
C LEU A 40 -27.36 -17.42 10.19
N PRO A 41 -26.71 -16.23 10.20
CA PRO A 41 -25.53 -15.99 9.37
C PRO A 41 -24.43 -17.03 9.63
N ALA A 42 -23.96 -17.66 8.56
CA ALA A 42 -22.83 -18.58 8.61
C ALA A 42 -21.50 -17.81 8.64
N PHE A 43 -20.60 -18.20 9.53
CA PHE A 43 -19.24 -17.66 9.63
C PHE A 43 -18.22 -18.78 9.86
N GLY A 44 -16.95 -18.51 9.56
CA GLY A 44 -15.87 -19.46 9.74
C GLY A 44 -15.57 -19.72 11.23
N GLY A 45 -15.92 -20.89 11.72
CA GLY A 45 -15.65 -21.29 13.10
C GLY A 45 -14.22 -21.81 13.28
N TYR A 46 -13.30 -20.95 13.72
CA TYR A 46 -11.89 -21.33 13.92
C TYR A 46 -11.71 -22.54 14.84
N GLY A 47 -12.36 -22.55 16.02
CA GLY A 47 -12.24 -23.65 16.98
C GLY A 47 -12.73 -25.01 16.44
N ARG A 48 -13.84 -25.03 15.73
CA ARG A 48 -14.36 -26.27 15.11
C ARG A 48 -13.44 -26.79 14.02
N SER A 49 -12.92 -25.89 13.17
CA SER A 49 -11.98 -26.25 12.10
C SER A 49 -10.69 -26.81 12.69
N LYS A 50 -10.18 -26.20 13.77
CA LYS A 50 -8.99 -26.68 14.47
C LYS A 50 -9.19 -28.07 15.07
N VAL A 51 -10.34 -28.33 15.72
CA VAL A 51 -10.66 -29.64 16.25
C VAL A 51 -10.78 -30.68 15.13
N ASN A 52 -11.44 -30.36 14.02
CA ASN A 52 -11.54 -31.26 12.87
C ASN A 52 -10.16 -31.58 12.27
N ALA A 53 -9.27 -30.61 12.19
CA ALA A 53 -7.91 -30.82 11.73
C ALA A 53 -7.07 -31.65 12.71
N SER A 54 -7.17 -31.40 14.01
CA SER A 54 -6.45 -32.14 15.05
C SER A 54 -6.91 -33.61 15.17
N THR A 55 -8.17 -33.89 14.83
CA THR A 55 -8.72 -35.25 14.80
C THR A 55 -8.42 -36.02 13.50
N GLY A 56 -7.65 -35.44 12.59
CA GLY A 56 -7.20 -36.11 11.37
C GLY A 56 -8.03 -35.83 10.12
N GLY A 57 -8.89 -34.81 10.15
CA GLY A 57 -9.64 -34.35 8.97
C GLY A 57 -8.72 -33.67 7.96
N THR A 58 -8.36 -34.37 6.88
CA THR A 58 -7.43 -33.84 5.81
C THR A 58 -8.13 -33.34 4.57
N THR A 59 -9.43 -33.63 4.43
CA THR A 59 -10.17 -33.31 3.20
C THR A 59 -11.45 -32.51 3.48
N PRO A 60 -11.96 -31.70 2.53
CA PRO A 60 -13.25 -31.00 2.65
C PRO A 60 -14.45 -31.98 2.88
N MET A 61 -14.28 -33.26 2.51
CA MET A 61 -15.30 -34.29 2.71
C MET A 61 -15.65 -34.48 4.19
N SER A 62 -14.69 -34.29 5.10
CA SER A 62 -14.95 -34.34 6.55
C SER A 62 -16.01 -33.32 6.99
N SER A 63 -16.01 -32.12 6.38
CA SER A 63 -17.00 -31.08 6.67
C SER A 63 -18.39 -31.41 6.13
N ILE A 64 -18.48 -32.10 5.00
CA ILE A 64 -19.77 -32.59 4.46
C ILE A 64 -20.37 -33.66 5.39
N ILE A 65 -19.55 -34.62 5.79
CA ILE A 65 -19.97 -35.66 6.72
C ILE A 65 -20.40 -35.04 8.06
N LEU A 66 -19.64 -34.06 8.56
CA LEU A 66 -19.98 -33.36 9.79
C LEU A 66 -21.31 -32.61 9.67
N SER A 67 -21.59 -31.97 8.52
CA SER A 67 -22.88 -31.29 8.31
C SER A 67 -24.05 -32.24 8.21
N MET A 68 -23.89 -33.40 7.57
CA MET A 68 -24.89 -34.44 7.53
C MET A 68 -25.17 -35.03 8.92
N LEU A 69 -24.10 -35.32 9.68
CA LEU A 69 -24.21 -35.80 11.04
C LEU A 69 -24.93 -34.77 11.95
N SER A 70 -24.59 -33.49 11.80
CA SER A 70 -25.24 -32.39 12.51
C SER A 70 -26.73 -32.31 12.17
N LEU A 71 -27.12 -32.50 10.91
CA LEU A 71 -28.51 -32.52 10.49
C LEU A 71 -29.27 -33.68 11.15
N ILE A 72 -28.70 -34.89 11.16
CA ILE A 72 -29.27 -36.07 11.83
C ILE A 72 -29.39 -35.81 13.32
N CYS A 73 -28.38 -35.24 13.96
CA CYS A 73 -28.42 -34.88 15.37
C CYS A 73 -29.55 -33.89 15.69
N VAL A 74 -29.76 -32.88 14.87
CA VAL A 74 -30.83 -31.90 15.10
C VAL A 74 -32.20 -32.52 14.91
N LEU A 75 -32.38 -33.40 13.92
CA LEU A 75 -33.67 -33.97 13.60
C LEU A 75 -34.09 -35.05 14.61
N TYR A 76 -33.17 -35.87 15.12
CA TYR A 76 -33.46 -37.04 15.91
C TYR A 76 -32.93 -36.99 17.35
N LEU A 77 -31.74 -36.42 17.57
CA LEU A 77 -31.06 -36.44 18.87
C LEU A 77 -31.32 -35.20 19.73
N LEU A 78 -31.87 -34.12 19.18
CA LEU A 78 -32.11 -32.89 19.92
C LEU A 78 -32.86 -33.06 21.23
N PRO A 79 -33.92 -33.91 21.32
CA PRO A 79 -34.61 -34.17 22.59
C PRO A 79 -33.73 -34.82 23.66
N TYR A 80 -32.75 -35.65 23.25
CA TYR A 80 -31.84 -36.33 24.15
C TYR A 80 -30.76 -35.43 24.73
N PHE A 81 -30.46 -34.28 24.11
CA PHE A 81 -29.52 -33.29 24.64
C PHE A 81 -29.98 -32.67 25.96
N TYR A 82 -31.27 -32.75 26.28
CA TYR A 82 -31.78 -32.35 27.58
C TYR A 82 -31.12 -33.12 28.75
N TYR A 83 -30.72 -34.36 28.52
CA TYR A 83 -30.09 -35.23 29.53
C TYR A 83 -28.58 -35.01 29.66
N ILE A 84 -27.96 -34.15 28.79
CA ILE A 84 -26.53 -33.92 28.89
C ILE A 84 -26.23 -33.04 30.11
N PRO A 85 -25.35 -33.49 31.03
CA PRO A 85 -24.95 -32.70 32.18
C PRO A 85 -24.26 -31.39 31.74
N LYS A 86 -24.62 -30.25 32.36
CA LYS A 86 -24.01 -28.96 32.10
C LYS A 86 -22.48 -28.97 32.28
N ALA A 87 -21.99 -29.82 33.19
CA ALA A 87 -20.55 -30.00 33.42
C ALA A 87 -19.79 -30.49 32.17
N VAL A 88 -20.42 -31.40 31.39
CA VAL A 88 -19.81 -31.89 30.14
C VAL A 88 -19.69 -30.78 29.12
N LEU A 89 -20.73 -29.96 28.95
CA LEU A 89 -20.72 -28.81 28.02
C LEU A 89 -19.68 -27.78 28.45
N SER A 90 -19.59 -27.44 29.73
CA SER A 90 -18.58 -26.51 30.24
C SER A 90 -17.16 -27.05 30.08
N GLY A 91 -16.97 -28.38 30.28
CA GLY A 91 -15.69 -29.02 30.02
C GLY A 91 -15.23 -28.92 28.56
N MET A 92 -16.15 -29.17 27.62
CA MET A 92 -15.84 -29.04 26.19
C MET A 92 -15.44 -27.57 25.81
N VAL A 93 -16.17 -26.56 26.31
CA VAL A 93 -15.85 -25.16 26.10
C VAL A 93 -14.49 -24.82 26.73
N SER A 94 -14.19 -25.35 27.92
CA SER A 94 -12.89 -25.08 28.59
C SER A 94 -11.70 -25.66 27.81
N VAL A 95 -11.85 -26.86 27.24
CA VAL A 95 -10.79 -27.45 26.38
C VAL A 95 -10.54 -26.61 25.13
N VAL A 96 -11.60 -26.12 24.49
CA VAL A 96 -11.47 -25.24 23.32
C VAL A 96 -10.81 -23.90 23.72
N ALA A 97 -11.22 -23.31 24.84
CA ALA A 97 -10.61 -22.07 25.35
C ALA A 97 -9.14 -22.28 25.69
N TYR A 98 -8.78 -23.39 26.35
CA TYR A 98 -7.38 -23.71 26.64
C TYR A 98 -6.53 -23.82 25.36
N SER A 99 -7.03 -24.51 24.34
CA SER A 99 -6.31 -24.66 23.07
C SER A 99 -6.09 -23.34 22.34
N LEU A 100 -6.97 -22.34 22.50
CA LEU A 100 -6.81 -21.00 21.94
C LEU A 100 -5.80 -20.16 22.76
N ILE A 101 -5.82 -20.31 24.09
CA ILE A 101 -4.87 -19.60 24.98
C ILE A 101 -3.44 -20.11 24.75
N GLU A 102 -3.24 -21.38 24.45
CA GLU A 102 -1.93 -21.98 24.17
C GLU A 102 -1.21 -21.33 22.97
N GLU A 103 -1.92 -20.78 22.00
CA GLU A 103 -1.34 -20.07 20.86
C GLU A 103 -0.88 -18.66 21.21
N CYS A 104 -1.51 -18.01 22.20
CA CYS A 104 -1.26 -16.60 22.54
C CYS A 104 0.21 -16.29 22.91
N PRO A 105 0.94 -17.11 23.70
CA PRO A 105 2.36 -16.87 24.00
C PRO A 105 3.27 -16.90 22.76
N HIS A 106 2.92 -17.70 21.76
CA HIS A 106 3.68 -17.77 20.51
C HIS A 106 3.57 -16.46 19.73
N ASP A 107 2.35 -15.92 19.59
CA ASP A 107 2.09 -14.68 18.89
C ASP A 107 2.75 -13.49 19.63
N ILE A 108 2.67 -13.43 20.95
CA ILE A 108 3.32 -12.39 21.74
C ILE A 108 4.84 -12.44 21.54
N LYS A 109 5.46 -13.62 21.59
CA LYS A 109 6.90 -13.77 21.36
C LYS A 109 7.32 -13.34 19.96
N PHE A 110 6.49 -13.61 18.95
CA PHE A 110 6.72 -13.20 17.58
C PHE A 110 6.74 -11.65 17.45
N PHE A 111 5.73 -10.96 17.99
CA PHE A 111 5.68 -9.50 17.96
C PHE A 111 6.80 -8.84 18.78
N LEU A 112 7.19 -9.44 19.90
CA LEU A 112 8.36 -8.98 20.68
C LEU A 112 9.67 -9.13 19.88
N LYS A 113 9.84 -10.23 19.15
CA LYS A 113 11.02 -10.49 18.33
C LYS A 113 11.16 -9.48 17.18
N ILE A 114 10.05 -9.09 16.57
CA ILE A 114 10.02 -8.10 15.46
C ILE A 114 10.08 -6.66 15.98
N ARG A 115 9.97 -6.46 17.32
CA ARG A 115 9.82 -5.12 17.94
C ARG A 115 8.58 -4.38 17.44
N GLY A 116 7.51 -5.08 17.14
CA GLY A 116 6.20 -4.54 16.75
C GLY A 116 5.44 -3.96 17.94
N TRP A 117 5.96 -2.86 18.52
CA TRP A 117 5.36 -2.24 19.71
C TRP A 117 3.95 -1.71 19.47
N THR A 118 3.67 -1.27 18.26
CA THR A 118 2.35 -0.74 17.88
C THR A 118 1.30 -1.84 17.88
N GLU A 119 1.63 -2.99 17.31
CA GLU A 119 0.76 -4.17 17.26
C GLU A 119 0.54 -4.74 18.66
N LEU A 120 1.61 -4.79 19.47
CA LEU A 120 1.52 -5.28 20.84
C LEU A 120 0.64 -4.36 21.71
N PHE A 121 0.80 -3.04 21.58
CA PHE A 121 -0.05 -2.07 22.25
C PHE A 121 -1.51 -2.20 21.83
N LEU A 122 -1.77 -2.32 20.53
CA LEU A 122 -3.11 -2.52 20.00
C LEU A 122 -3.77 -3.79 20.57
N MET A 123 -3.03 -4.89 20.57
CA MET A 123 -3.50 -6.16 21.13
C MET A 123 -3.82 -6.01 22.63
N GLY A 124 -2.96 -5.34 23.39
CA GLY A 124 -3.18 -5.08 24.83
C GLY A 124 -4.43 -4.23 25.09
N VAL A 125 -4.64 -3.16 24.30
CA VAL A 125 -5.83 -2.30 24.43
C VAL A 125 -7.11 -3.07 24.13
N ILE A 126 -7.12 -3.87 23.05
CA ILE A 126 -8.28 -4.70 22.69
C ILE A 126 -8.56 -5.73 23.78
N PHE A 127 -7.53 -6.37 24.32
CA PHE A 127 -7.66 -7.35 25.40
C PHE A 127 -8.26 -6.71 26.66
N VAL A 128 -7.73 -5.60 27.11
CA VAL A 128 -8.25 -4.88 28.29
C VAL A 128 -9.69 -4.43 28.06
N ALA A 129 -10.01 -3.85 26.90
CA ALA A 129 -11.37 -3.43 26.58
C ALA A 129 -12.35 -4.62 26.58
N THR A 130 -11.93 -5.78 26.04
CA THR A 130 -12.77 -6.98 25.98
C THR A 130 -13.03 -7.54 27.37
N VAL A 131 -12.03 -7.57 28.25
CA VAL A 131 -12.14 -8.13 29.59
C VAL A 131 -12.92 -7.22 30.55
N PHE A 132 -12.63 -5.92 30.53
CA PHE A 132 -13.20 -4.97 31.52
C PHE A 132 -14.54 -4.37 31.10
N TYR A 133 -14.83 -4.27 29.81
CA TYR A 133 -16.09 -3.68 29.31
C TYR A 133 -16.98 -4.73 28.67
N SER A 134 -16.70 -5.13 27.44
CA SER A 134 -17.44 -6.18 26.74
C SER A 134 -16.71 -6.59 25.45
N LEU A 135 -17.06 -7.78 24.94
CA LEU A 135 -16.58 -8.29 23.67
C LEU A 135 -16.89 -7.32 22.50
N SER A 136 -18.10 -6.73 22.50
CA SER A 136 -18.53 -5.80 21.46
C SER A 136 -17.69 -4.53 21.44
N VAL A 137 -17.35 -3.98 22.60
CA VAL A 137 -16.48 -2.80 22.73
C VAL A 137 -15.06 -3.12 22.28
N GLY A 138 -14.52 -4.29 22.67
CA GLY A 138 -13.20 -4.74 22.22
C GLY A 138 -13.12 -4.88 20.71
N ILE A 139 -14.13 -5.47 20.06
CA ILE A 139 -14.18 -5.59 18.59
C ILE A 139 -14.28 -4.19 17.94
N ALA A 140 -15.16 -3.32 18.42
CA ALA A 140 -15.33 -1.98 17.87
C ALA A 140 -14.05 -1.15 17.96
N LEU A 141 -13.37 -1.20 19.11
CA LEU A 141 -12.07 -0.54 19.30
C LEU A 141 -10.99 -1.15 18.39
N GLY A 142 -10.92 -2.48 18.29
CA GLY A 142 -9.98 -3.19 17.43
C GLY A 142 -10.12 -2.79 15.96
N VAL A 143 -11.35 -2.80 15.45
CA VAL A 143 -11.64 -2.37 14.08
C VAL A 143 -11.34 -0.89 13.88
N GLY A 144 -11.77 -0.03 14.80
CA GLY A 144 -11.56 1.42 14.72
C GLY A 144 -10.09 1.80 14.73
N LEU A 145 -9.30 1.25 15.66
CA LEU A 145 -7.87 1.51 15.76
C LEU A 145 -7.08 0.93 14.59
N SER A 146 -7.44 -0.27 14.11
CA SER A 146 -6.81 -0.87 12.91
C SER A 146 -7.09 -0.05 11.66
N LEU A 147 -8.32 0.47 11.51
CA LEU A 147 -8.70 1.35 10.41
C LEU A 147 -7.93 2.68 10.48
N LEU A 148 -7.82 3.28 11.67
CA LEU A 148 -7.06 4.50 11.88
C LEU A 148 -5.58 4.30 11.52
N GLN A 149 -4.99 3.18 11.92
CA GLN A 149 -3.61 2.83 11.59
C GLN A 149 -3.42 2.65 10.07
N LEU A 150 -4.38 2.00 9.39
CA LEU A 150 -4.37 1.83 7.94
C LEU A 150 -4.45 3.19 7.23
N ILE A 151 -5.35 4.08 7.64
CA ILE A 151 -5.46 5.43 7.09
C ILE A 151 -4.16 6.20 7.31
N ARG A 152 -3.63 6.20 8.53
CA ARG A 152 -2.36 6.86 8.84
C ARG A 152 -1.19 6.34 8.00
N HIS A 153 -1.17 5.05 7.68
CA HIS A 153 -0.15 4.47 6.81
C HIS A 153 -0.35 4.86 5.35
N ALA A 154 -1.60 4.88 4.89
CA ALA A 154 -1.96 5.23 3.52
C ALA A 154 -1.79 6.72 3.19
N THR A 155 -1.87 7.61 4.19
CA THR A 155 -1.77 9.07 3.96
C THR A 155 -0.34 9.58 3.79
N LYS A 156 0.69 8.81 4.15
CA LYS A 156 2.09 9.25 4.03
C LYS A 156 2.70 8.84 2.70
N PRO A 157 2.84 9.76 1.72
CA PRO A 157 3.49 9.44 0.46
C PRO A 157 5.00 9.22 0.69
N ARG A 158 5.55 8.16 0.10
CA ARG A 158 6.98 7.85 0.15
C ARG A 158 7.65 8.37 -1.11
N ILE A 159 7.91 9.67 -1.16
CA ILE A 159 8.66 10.27 -2.24
C ILE A 159 10.14 10.18 -1.93
N GLN A 160 10.95 9.91 -2.94
CA GLN A 160 12.40 9.80 -2.83
C GLN A 160 13.05 10.73 -3.85
N ILE A 161 14.09 11.44 -3.45
CA ILE A 161 14.98 12.10 -4.39
C ILE A 161 16.01 11.09 -4.84
N LEU A 162 16.22 10.99 -6.15
CA LEU A 162 17.28 10.19 -6.72
C LEU A 162 18.49 11.09 -7.05
N GLY A 163 19.66 10.62 -6.65
CA GLY A 163 20.93 11.17 -7.05
C GLY A 163 21.77 10.14 -7.80
N LYS A 164 22.69 10.58 -8.61
CA LYS A 164 23.58 9.73 -9.40
C LYS A 164 24.72 9.22 -8.52
N ILE A 165 25.06 7.93 -8.66
CA ILE A 165 26.23 7.36 -8.01
C ILE A 165 27.49 7.75 -8.81
N PRO A 166 28.51 8.36 -8.17
CA PRO A 166 29.75 8.72 -8.85
C PRO A 166 30.41 7.51 -9.51
N GLY A 167 30.87 7.68 -10.75
CA GLY A 167 31.53 6.60 -11.51
C GLY A 167 30.61 5.58 -12.18
N THR A 168 29.28 5.74 -12.08
CA THR A 168 28.33 4.86 -12.75
C THR A 168 27.43 5.65 -13.70
N THR A 169 27.18 5.11 -14.89
CA THR A 169 26.41 5.82 -15.94
C THR A 169 24.90 5.76 -15.68
N ASN A 170 24.39 4.68 -15.06
CA ASN A 170 22.95 4.36 -15.02
C ASN A 170 22.40 4.00 -13.65
N GLN A 171 23.12 4.23 -12.57
CA GLN A 171 22.63 3.90 -11.23
C GLN A 171 22.26 5.16 -10.46
N PHE A 172 20.98 5.22 -10.10
CA PHE A 172 20.43 6.27 -9.27
C PHE A 172 19.97 5.67 -7.96
N GLU A 173 20.42 6.25 -6.86
CA GLU A 173 20.06 5.83 -5.51
C GLU A 173 19.31 6.93 -4.76
N ASN A 174 18.62 6.54 -3.68
CA ASN A 174 17.93 7.49 -2.83
C ASN A 174 18.93 8.39 -2.10
N ALA A 175 18.91 9.66 -2.39
CA ALA A 175 19.80 10.67 -1.81
C ALA A 175 19.69 10.80 -0.28
N GLU A 176 18.56 10.40 0.32
CA GLU A 176 18.39 10.45 1.76
C GLU A 176 19.08 9.30 2.52
N LEU A 177 19.39 8.18 1.82
CA LEU A 177 20.03 7.02 2.44
C LEU A 177 21.54 7.17 2.50
N ASN A 178 22.18 7.68 1.46
CA ASN A 178 23.64 7.80 1.34
C ASN A 178 24.05 9.20 0.83
N PRO A 179 23.85 10.27 1.60
CA PRO A 179 24.10 11.64 1.13
C PRO A 179 25.56 11.93 0.78
N GLU A 180 26.52 11.17 1.33
CA GLU A 180 27.96 11.36 1.09
C GLU A 180 28.47 10.77 -0.22
N ASN A 181 27.74 9.80 -0.81
CA ASN A 181 28.14 9.06 -2.00
C ASN A 181 27.29 9.40 -3.24
N ILE A 182 26.63 10.55 -3.24
CA ILE A 182 25.70 10.92 -4.30
C ILE A 182 26.04 12.28 -4.88
N GLU A 183 26.13 12.33 -6.20
CA GLU A 183 26.19 13.59 -6.95
C GLU A 183 24.80 14.04 -7.38
N TYR A 184 24.47 15.27 -7.00
CA TYR A 184 23.28 15.94 -7.51
C TYR A 184 23.56 16.54 -8.88
N ILE A 185 22.67 16.32 -9.82
CA ILE A 185 22.79 16.91 -11.16
C ILE A 185 22.30 18.37 -11.05
N GLU A 186 23.16 19.31 -11.38
CA GLU A 186 22.82 20.74 -11.36
C GLU A 186 21.70 21.05 -12.35
N GLY A 187 20.70 21.81 -11.89
CA GLY A 187 19.54 22.18 -12.70
C GLY A 187 18.49 21.11 -12.90
N CYS A 188 18.69 19.87 -12.40
CA CYS A 188 17.76 18.78 -12.55
C CYS A 188 17.33 18.19 -11.20
N LEU A 189 16.02 18.09 -10.98
CA LEU A 189 15.44 17.42 -9.80
C LEU A 189 14.80 16.11 -10.22
N ILE A 190 15.34 14.98 -9.73
CA ILE A 190 14.82 13.65 -10.03
C ILE A 190 14.01 13.15 -8.83
N VAL A 191 12.72 12.97 -9.02
CA VAL A 191 11.78 12.55 -7.97
C VAL A 191 11.17 11.21 -8.32
N LYS A 192 11.41 10.22 -7.47
CA LYS A 192 10.78 8.90 -7.58
C LYS A 192 9.53 8.82 -6.73
N ILE A 193 8.43 8.37 -7.33
CA ILE A 193 7.15 8.11 -6.68
C ILE A 193 6.93 6.59 -6.67
N PRO A 194 7.26 5.90 -5.57
CA PRO A 194 7.23 4.44 -5.51
C PRO A 194 5.83 3.86 -5.23
N GLU A 195 4.83 4.68 -4.97
CA GLU A 195 3.50 4.27 -4.52
C GLU A 195 2.39 4.76 -5.43
N HIS A 196 1.21 4.16 -5.26
CA HIS A 196 -0.01 4.58 -5.94
C HIS A 196 -0.40 6.00 -5.54
N LEU A 197 -0.85 6.79 -6.48
CA LEU A 197 -1.36 8.13 -6.24
C LEU A 197 -2.87 8.06 -6.00
N THR A 198 -3.27 8.35 -4.77
CA THR A 198 -4.66 8.33 -4.33
C THR A 198 -4.99 9.59 -3.55
N PHE A 199 -6.27 9.90 -3.40
CA PHE A 199 -6.73 11.04 -2.60
C PHE A 199 -6.04 11.13 -1.23
N ALA A 200 -5.78 9.98 -0.60
CA ALA A 200 -5.21 9.94 0.74
C ALA A 200 -3.77 10.47 0.82
N ASN A 201 -2.96 10.33 -0.23
CA ASN A 201 -1.54 10.68 -0.20
C ASN A 201 -1.16 11.88 -1.09
N THR A 202 -2.00 12.28 -2.02
CA THR A 202 -1.69 13.38 -2.95
C THR A 202 -1.69 14.76 -2.30
N GLY A 203 -2.48 14.97 -1.26
CA GLY A 203 -2.48 16.25 -0.52
C GLY A 203 -1.12 16.57 0.13
N GLU A 204 -0.44 15.57 0.65
CA GLU A 204 0.90 15.72 1.24
C GLU A 204 2.01 15.72 0.17
N LEU A 205 1.75 15.17 -1.02
CA LEU A 205 2.69 15.10 -2.13
C LEU A 205 3.21 16.50 -2.52
N LYS A 206 2.31 17.44 -2.73
CA LYS A 206 2.66 18.83 -3.11
C LYS A 206 3.52 19.51 -2.04
N THR A 207 3.17 19.34 -0.77
CA THR A 207 3.93 19.91 0.36
C THR A 207 5.33 19.31 0.47
N ARG A 208 5.44 18.00 0.26
CA ARG A 208 6.74 17.30 0.29
C ARG A 208 7.61 17.65 -0.90
N LEU A 209 7.06 17.73 -2.11
CA LEU A 209 7.79 18.17 -3.29
C LEU A 209 8.38 19.56 -3.07
N ARG A 210 7.59 20.51 -2.57
CA ARG A 210 8.06 21.87 -2.26
C ARG A 210 9.17 21.86 -1.21
N ARG A 211 9.07 21.00 -0.20
CA ARG A 211 10.11 20.86 0.83
C ARG A 211 11.40 20.26 0.26
N LEU A 212 11.30 19.27 -0.61
CA LEU A 212 12.42 18.65 -1.30
C LEU A 212 13.12 19.64 -2.23
N GLU A 213 12.37 20.47 -2.91
CA GLU A 213 12.86 21.52 -3.79
C GLU A 213 13.66 22.58 -3.02
N GLN A 214 13.17 23.01 -1.86
CA GLN A 214 13.80 24.05 -1.03
C GLN A 214 14.99 23.55 -0.19
N TYR A 215 14.89 22.38 0.37
CA TYR A 215 15.85 21.88 1.38
C TYR A 215 16.65 20.64 0.92
N GLY A 216 16.35 20.07 -0.25
CA GLY A 216 17.02 18.86 -0.75
C GLY A 216 16.70 17.58 0.02
N THR A 217 16.01 17.64 1.16
CA THR A 217 15.66 16.48 2.00
C THR A 217 14.34 16.69 2.75
N ASN A 218 13.58 15.61 2.94
CA ASN A 218 12.33 15.63 3.70
C ASN A 218 12.54 15.84 5.22
N LYS A 219 13.73 15.60 5.72
CA LYS A 219 14.06 15.65 7.16
C LYS A 219 14.60 17.01 7.62
N ALA A 220 14.85 17.93 6.70
CA ALA A 220 15.39 19.24 7.05
C ALA A 220 14.42 20.03 7.95
N HIS A 221 14.97 20.64 9.00
CA HIS A 221 14.20 21.56 9.85
C HIS A 221 13.96 22.88 9.11
N PRO A 222 12.77 23.50 9.23
CA PRO A 222 12.45 24.76 8.54
C PRO A 222 13.40 25.93 8.83
N SER A 223 14.17 25.87 9.93
CA SER A 223 15.15 26.89 10.30
C SER A 223 16.52 26.72 9.63
N LEU A 224 16.74 25.60 8.91
CA LEU A 224 17.98 25.42 8.16
C LEU A 224 18.01 26.32 6.93
N PRO A 225 19.19 26.80 6.51
CA PRO A 225 19.31 27.57 5.28
C PRO A 225 18.85 26.73 4.10
N ARG A 226 18.19 27.36 3.12
CA ARG A 226 17.74 26.69 1.90
C ARG A 226 18.98 26.25 1.13
N VAL A 227 19.07 24.96 0.85
CA VAL A 227 20.22 24.37 0.15
C VAL A 227 20.12 24.62 -1.37
N ARG A 228 18.88 24.78 -1.87
CA ARG A 228 18.62 25.05 -3.28
C ARG A 228 17.78 26.32 -3.42
N HIS A 229 18.15 27.19 -4.33
CA HIS A 229 17.27 28.27 -4.77
C HIS A 229 16.25 27.70 -5.77
N GLU A 230 14.99 28.07 -5.61
CA GLU A 230 13.89 27.64 -6.50
C GLU A 230 14.16 27.97 -7.99
N GLU A 231 15.00 28.96 -8.24
CA GLU A 231 15.39 29.42 -9.57
C GLU A 231 16.43 28.53 -10.27
N ASN A 232 17.06 27.60 -9.57
CA ASN A 232 18.12 26.76 -10.13
C ASN A 232 17.63 25.47 -10.79
N ASN A 233 16.38 25.09 -10.57
CA ASN A 233 15.82 23.87 -11.18
C ASN A 233 15.23 24.22 -12.56
N ARG A 234 15.88 23.79 -13.63
CA ARG A 234 15.38 23.93 -15.00
C ARG A 234 14.49 22.76 -15.41
N ASN A 235 14.79 21.58 -14.89
CA ASN A 235 14.14 20.32 -15.26
C ASN A 235 13.72 19.56 -14.03
N VAL A 236 12.52 18.97 -14.08
CA VAL A 236 12.02 18.04 -13.06
C VAL A 236 11.65 16.72 -13.72
N ILE A 237 12.32 15.65 -13.31
CA ILE A 237 12.09 14.30 -13.82
C ILE A 237 11.29 13.52 -12.80
N PHE A 238 10.10 13.06 -13.17
CA PHE A 238 9.27 12.17 -12.35
C PHE A 238 9.46 10.72 -12.75
N ASP A 239 10.06 9.94 -11.87
CA ASP A 239 10.09 8.48 -12.00
C ASP A 239 8.81 7.88 -11.43
N VAL A 240 7.92 7.48 -12.32
CA VAL A 240 6.58 6.96 -11.99
C VAL A 240 6.49 5.44 -12.12
N HIS A 241 7.60 4.72 -12.07
CA HIS A 241 7.62 3.26 -12.15
C HIS A 241 6.73 2.58 -11.09
N GLY A 242 6.66 3.14 -9.89
CA GLY A 242 5.83 2.62 -8.79
C GLY A 242 4.35 2.98 -8.88
N VAL A 243 3.97 3.93 -9.73
CA VAL A 243 2.59 4.39 -9.86
C VAL A 243 1.80 3.43 -10.75
N THR A 244 1.32 2.33 -10.18
CA THR A 244 0.52 1.34 -10.95
C THR A 244 -0.98 1.66 -10.97
N LYS A 245 -1.43 2.56 -10.06
CA LYS A 245 -2.81 3.07 -9.99
C LYS A 245 -2.80 4.54 -9.64
N ILE A 246 -3.76 5.26 -10.23
CA ILE A 246 -4.06 6.64 -9.91
C ILE A 246 -5.58 6.81 -9.88
N ASP A 247 -6.09 7.58 -8.91
CA ASP A 247 -7.50 7.93 -8.86
C ASP A 247 -7.76 9.34 -9.44
N GLY A 248 -9.03 9.74 -9.55
CA GLY A 248 -9.39 11.04 -10.12
C GLY A 248 -8.80 12.22 -9.35
N SER A 249 -8.84 12.17 -8.02
CA SER A 249 -8.28 13.22 -7.16
C SER A 249 -6.75 13.25 -7.24
N GLY A 250 -6.11 12.09 -7.29
CA GLY A 250 -4.68 11.97 -7.50
C GLY A 250 -4.24 12.57 -8.84
N THR A 251 -5.01 12.31 -9.89
CA THR A 251 -4.76 12.87 -11.22
C THR A 251 -4.89 14.38 -11.21
N GLN A 252 -5.94 14.93 -10.58
CA GLN A 252 -6.16 16.37 -10.49
C GLN A 252 -5.01 17.10 -9.77
N VAL A 253 -4.65 16.63 -8.57
CA VAL A 253 -3.55 17.25 -7.79
C VAL A 253 -2.22 17.13 -8.54
N PHE A 254 -2.01 16.03 -9.25
CA PHE A 254 -0.80 15.86 -10.03
C PHE A 254 -0.76 16.79 -11.26
N THR A 255 -1.91 17.01 -11.90
CA THR A 255 -2.05 18.02 -12.97
C THR A 255 -1.72 19.42 -12.44
N GLU A 256 -2.24 19.79 -11.26
CA GLU A 256 -1.93 21.09 -10.63
C GLU A 256 -0.42 21.26 -10.34
N ILE A 257 0.25 20.17 -9.91
CA ILE A 257 1.70 20.18 -9.69
C ILE A 257 2.46 20.43 -11.00
N VAL A 258 2.07 19.71 -12.06
CA VAL A 258 2.70 19.86 -13.37
C VAL A 258 2.44 21.27 -13.94
N GLU A 259 1.22 21.79 -13.85
CA GLU A 259 0.90 23.16 -14.26
C GLU A 259 1.71 24.21 -13.49
N GLU A 260 1.93 24.01 -12.19
CA GLU A 260 2.73 24.91 -11.37
C GLU A 260 4.18 24.94 -11.85
N TYR A 261 4.78 23.78 -12.18
CA TYR A 261 6.15 23.72 -12.73
C TYR A 261 6.23 24.35 -14.12
N VAL A 262 5.32 24.02 -15.01
CA VAL A 262 5.28 24.58 -16.37
C VAL A 262 5.11 26.12 -16.34
N ARG A 263 4.23 26.64 -15.44
CA ARG A 263 4.05 28.09 -15.25
C ARG A 263 5.31 28.79 -14.75
N ARG A 264 6.16 28.10 -14.01
CA ARG A 264 7.47 28.58 -13.54
C ARG A 264 8.56 28.45 -14.61
N GLY A 265 8.23 27.98 -15.80
CA GLY A 265 9.18 27.74 -16.88
C GLY A 265 10.07 26.50 -16.67
N ILE A 266 9.68 25.61 -15.75
CA ILE A 266 10.41 24.37 -15.45
C ILE A 266 9.87 23.28 -16.35
N ARG A 267 10.73 22.55 -17.05
CA ARG A 267 10.34 21.42 -17.88
C ARG A 267 10.06 20.20 -17.01
N VAL A 268 8.98 19.50 -17.34
CA VAL A 268 8.57 18.29 -16.64
C VAL A 268 8.69 17.10 -17.58
N ILE A 269 9.47 16.11 -17.17
CA ILE A 269 9.71 14.88 -17.92
C ILE A 269 9.31 13.69 -17.07
N PHE A 270 8.76 12.66 -17.70
CA PHE A 270 8.31 11.44 -17.03
C PHE A 270 9.11 10.23 -17.49
N CYS A 271 9.72 9.51 -16.55
CA CYS A 271 10.42 8.28 -16.88
C CYS A 271 9.76 7.03 -16.29
N ARG A 272 10.06 5.92 -16.95
CA ARG A 272 9.63 4.56 -16.53
C ARG A 272 8.13 4.42 -16.32
N LEU A 273 7.34 5.09 -17.16
CA LEU A 273 5.90 4.96 -17.09
C LEU A 273 5.48 3.52 -17.38
N PRO A 274 4.54 2.91 -16.60
CA PRO A 274 3.96 1.65 -16.96
C PRO A 274 3.37 1.75 -18.37
N HIS A 275 3.45 0.65 -19.15
CA HIS A 275 3.09 0.56 -20.57
C HIS A 275 2.08 1.62 -21.06
N ARG A 276 2.25 2.15 -22.27
CA ARG A 276 1.40 3.22 -22.90
C ARG A 276 -0.11 2.92 -22.94
N ARG A 277 -0.52 1.67 -22.72
CA ARG A 277 -1.93 1.25 -22.51
C ARG A 277 -2.33 1.16 -21.05
N SER A 278 -1.47 1.57 -20.11
CA SER A 278 -1.79 1.52 -18.68
C SER A 278 -2.90 2.52 -18.34
N LYS A 279 -3.68 2.19 -17.32
CA LYS A 279 -4.71 3.10 -16.80
C LYS A 279 -4.13 4.44 -16.33
N VAL A 280 -2.87 4.45 -15.91
CA VAL A 280 -2.15 5.66 -15.46
C VAL A 280 -1.85 6.59 -16.64
N PHE A 281 -1.31 6.04 -17.75
CA PHE A 281 -1.05 6.85 -18.96
C PHE A 281 -2.33 7.43 -19.54
N LEU A 282 -3.40 6.63 -19.62
CA LEU A 282 -4.70 7.09 -20.08
C LEU A 282 -5.29 8.19 -19.18
N ALA A 283 -5.05 8.12 -17.87
CA ALA A 283 -5.45 9.18 -16.94
C ALA A 283 -4.66 10.46 -17.20
N PHE A 284 -3.35 10.37 -17.42
CA PHE A 284 -2.50 11.52 -17.74
C PHE A 284 -2.88 12.17 -19.08
N GLU A 285 -3.15 11.37 -20.10
CA GLU A 285 -3.61 11.84 -21.41
C GLU A 285 -4.96 12.56 -21.32
N ARG A 286 -5.94 11.97 -20.61
CA ARG A 286 -7.27 12.57 -20.42
C ARG A 286 -7.25 13.83 -19.55
N ALA A 287 -6.31 13.93 -18.62
CA ALA A 287 -6.14 15.11 -17.76
C ALA A 287 -5.35 16.24 -18.44
N GLY A 288 -4.86 16.02 -19.68
CA GLY A 288 -4.07 17.04 -20.40
C GLY A 288 -2.61 17.16 -19.95
N ILE A 289 -2.13 16.30 -19.05
CA ILE A 289 -0.74 16.34 -18.56
C ILE A 289 0.25 16.16 -19.71
N VAL A 290 -0.09 15.30 -20.68
CA VAL A 290 0.75 15.04 -21.84
C VAL A 290 0.94 16.30 -22.69
N ASP A 291 -0.12 17.07 -22.89
CA ASP A 291 -0.10 18.31 -23.66
C ASP A 291 0.62 19.43 -22.90
N LEU A 292 0.40 19.50 -21.58
CA LEU A 292 1.09 20.47 -20.70
C LEU A 292 2.61 20.30 -20.68
N CYS A 293 3.09 19.05 -20.80
CA CYS A 293 4.54 18.76 -20.80
C CYS A 293 5.19 18.97 -22.19
N GLY A 294 4.44 19.35 -23.24
CA GLY A 294 4.98 19.51 -24.58
C GLY A 294 4.86 18.27 -25.48
N GLY A 295 4.06 17.28 -25.06
CA GLY A 295 3.73 16.12 -25.89
C GLY A 295 4.35 14.80 -25.41
N ARG A 296 4.15 13.78 -26.23
CA ARG A 296 4.57 12.40 -25.89
C ARG A 296 6.09 12.17 -25.83
N GLY A 297 6.89 13.11 -26.37
CA GLY A 297 8.35 13.05 -26.35
C GLY A 297 8.93 13.11 -24.94
N HIS A 298 8.25 13.76 -24.01
CA HIS A 298 8.65 13.88 -22.60
C HIS A 298 8.32 12.65 -21.73
N PHE A 299 7.89 11.53 -22.35
CA PHE A 299 7.61 10.27 -21.68
C PHE A 299 8.60 9.20 -22.15
N VAL A 300 9.67 9.01 -21.40
CA VAL A 300 10.86 8.25 -21.79
C VAL A 300 11.03 6.96 -20.99
N GLY A 301 11.86 6.05 -21.49
CA GLY A 301 12.02 4.72 -20.90
C GLY A 301 12.96 4.68 -19.69
N SER A 302 13.91 5.62 -19.59
CA SER A 302 14.92 5.63 -18.53
C SER A 302 15.30 7.06 -18.12
N VAL A 303 15.78 7.22 -16.89
CA VAL A 303 16.26 8.52 -16.38
C VAL A 303 17.44 9.05 -17.18
N GLU A 304 18.28 8.18 -17.73
CA GLU A 304 19.42 8.60 -18.56
C GLU A 304 18.98 9.19 -19.91
N GLU A 305 17.96 8.60 -20.51
CA GLU A 305 17.36 9.10 -21.74
C GLU A 305 16.71 10.46 -21.51
N ASP A 306 16.06 10.67 -20.35
CA ASP A 306 15.52 11.96 -19.92
C ASP A 306 16.61 13.03 -19.77
N LEU A 307 17.74 12.68 -19.17
CA LEU A 307 18.85 13.60 -19.00
C LEU A 307 19.47 14.00 -20.35
N ARG A 308 19.62 13.05 -21.27
CA ARG A 308 20.11 13.35 -22.63
C ARG A 308 19.14 14.24 -23.41
N LEU A 309 17.84 14.02 -23.26
CA LEU A 309 16.81 14.85 -23.85
C LEU A 309 16.88 16.29 -23.30
N SER A 310 17.01 16.40 -21.97
CA SER A 310 17.16 17.67 -21.27
C SER A 310 18.38 18.46 -21.75
N ASP A 311 19.54 17.79 -21.88
CA ASP A 311 20.78 18.39 -22.35
C ASP A 311 20.68 18.86 -23.84
N ALA A 312 20.03 18.05 -24.67
CA ALA A 312 19.82 18.39 -26.09
C ALA A 312 18.92 19.63 -26.26
N GLU A 313 17.79 19.64 -25.53
CA GLU A 313 16.86 20.81 -25.59
C GLU A 313 17.45 22.07 -24.97
N ASP A 314 18.31 21.95 -23.95
CA ASP A 314 19.05 23.11 -23.41
C ASP A 314 20.05 23.63 -24.41
N MET A 315 20.69 22.77 -25.19
CA MET A 315 21.58 23.15 -26.26
C MET A 315 20.84 23.86 -27.41
N GLU A 316 19.69 23.34 -27.83
CA GLU A 316 18.85 23.98 -28.86
C GLU A 316 18.40 25.38 -28.42
N ARG A 317 17.92 25.54 -27.19
CA ARG A 317 17.52 26.81 -26.63
C ARG A 317 18.71 27.81 -26.58
N TYR A 318 19.88 27.36 -26.18
CA TYR A 318 21.08 28.19 -26.16
C TYR A 318 21.46 28.68 -27.55
N ILE A 319 21.29 27.83 -28.55
CA ILE A 319 21.55 28.19 -29.96
C ILE A 319 20.54 29.25 -30.45
N GLU A 320 19.24 29.05 -30.14
CA GLU A 320 18.18 30.00 -30.50
C GLU A 320 18.34 31.34 -29.81
N GLU A 321 18.61 31.39 -28.50
CA GLU A 321 18.88 32.64 -27.76
C GLU A 321 20.07 33.39 -28.32
N ARG A 322 21.11 32.68 -28.73
CA ARG A 322 22.29 33.27 -29.31
C ARG A 322 22.01 33.81 -30.71
N ALA A 323 21.25 33.12 -31.51
CA ALA A 323 20.82 33.56 -32.82
C ALA A 323 19.93 34.84 -32.74
N ASP A 324 19.01 34.89 -31.77
CA ASP A 324 18.15 36.06 -31.52
C ASP A 324 18.97 37.29 -31.03
N HIS A 325 19.98 37.00 -30.20
CA HIS A 325 20.89 38.06 -29.71
C HIS A 325 21.77 38.62 -30.82
N ASP A 326 22.28 37.79 -31.72
CA ASP A 326 23.06 38.21 -32.88
C ASP A 326 22.19 38.97 -33.88
N TYR A 327 20.94 38.51 -34.12
CA TYR A 327 19.98 39.21 -34.97
C TYR A 327 19.62 40.60 -34.45
N ARG A 328 19.44 40.78 -33.14
CA ARG A 328 19.19 42.10 -32.52
C ARG A 328 20.40 43.01 -32.58
N ARG A 329 21.60 42.47 -32.59
CA ARG A 329 22.84 43.22 -32.69
C ARG A 329 23.06 43.77 -34.11
N ASP A 330 22.71 42.97 -35.12
CA ASP A 330 22.82 43.35 -36.52
C ASP A 330 21.73 44.33 -36.98
N THR A 331 20.60 44.42 -36.26
CA THR A 331 19.50 45.35 -36.58
C THR A 331 19.64 46.74 -35.90
N GLN A 332 20.66 46.93 -35.06
CA GLN A 332 20.92 48.19 -34.36
C GLN A 332 22.00 49.06 -35.03
N TRP A 333 22.41 48.72 -36.28
CA TRP A 333 23.31 49.55 -37.09
C TRP A 333 22.60 50.26 -38.22
#